data_50f7b15f33e6d8c6b7688a2b5f2623fb
#
_entry.id   50f7b15f33e6d8c6b7688a2b5f2623fb
#
_cell.length_a   1.000
_cell.length_b   1.000
_cell.length_c   1.000
_cell.angle_alpha   90.00
_cell.angle_beta   90.00
_cell.angle_gamma   90.00
#
_symmetry.space_group_name_H-M   'P 1'
#
loop_
_entity.id
_entity.type
_entity.pdbx_description
1 polymer ?
#
loop_
_entity_poly.entity_id
_entity_poly.type
_entity_poly.pdbx_seq_one_letter_code
_entity_poly.pdbx_strand_id
1 'polypeptide(L)'
;MLRPAVLGLLVGVPVAVSAAEADCTQAPNQTEANICAAHNFALADAELNRRYAALRDKLDSNGRHNLVAAQRAWIAFRDLECNLRTGYDATTPEANGTIAPLLVGTCKTQLTRQRIQDLTAQITCPGGDLACTP
;
A
#
# COMPACT_ATOMS: atom_id res chain seq x y z
N MET A 1 -31.48 41.29 -33.78
CA MET A 1 -30.59 40.10 -33.90
C MET A 1 -30.11 39.70 -32.51
N LEU A 2 -30.78 38.73 -31.89
CA LEU A 2 -30.37 38.21 -30.56
C LEU A 2 -29.37 37.10 -30.74
N ARG A 3 -28.19 37.23 -30.07
CA ARG A 3 -27.18 36.17 -29.97
C ARG A 3 -27.53 35.25 -28.80
N PRO A 4 -27.55 33.91 -28.98
CA PRO A 4 -27.73 33.01 -27.87
C PRO A 4 -26.39 32.93 -27.05
N ALA A 5 -26.51 33.11 -25.73
CA ALA A 5 -25.43 32.86 -24.77
C ALA A 5 -25.31 31.36 -24.56
N VAL A 6 -24.14 30.80 -24.90
CA VAL A 6 -23.81 29.40 -24.60
C VAL A 6 -23.32 29.33 -23.17
N LEU A 7 -24.14 28.76 -22.29
CA LEU A 7 -23.79 28.45 -20.90
C LEU A 7 -22.94 27.17 -20.91
N GLY A 8 -21.62 27.32 -20.74
CA GLY A 8 -20.70 26.19 -20.61
C GLY A 8 -20.88 25.54 -19.24
N LEU A 9 -21.36 24.29 -19.20
CA LEU A 9 -21.34 23.45 -18.01
C LEU A 9 -19.88 23.05 -17.69
N LEU A 10 -19.32 23.60 -16.64
CA LEU A 10 -18.06 23.10 -16.05
C LEU A 10 -18.36 21.80 -15.31
N VAL A 11 -18.08 20.67 -15.94
CA VAL A 11 -18.08 19.36 -15.29
C VAL A 11 -16.81 19.30 -14.40
N GLY A 12 -16.96 19.55 -13.12
CA GLY A 12 -15.91 19.36 -12.15
C GLY A 12 -15.55 17.87 -12.02
N VAL A 13 -14.36 17.49 -12.45
CA VAL A 13 -13.81 16.15 -12.22
C VAL A 13 -13.51 16.02 -10.73
N PRO A 14 -14.08 15.04 -10.00
CA PRO A 14 -13.73 14.84 -8.59
C PRO A 14 -12.26 14.43 -8.51
N VAL A 15 -11.44 15.29 -7.92
CA VAL A 15 -10.06 14.94 -7.54
C VAL A 15 -10.20 13.96 -6.37
N ALA A 16 -9.88 12.69 -6.59
CA ALA A 16 -9.78 11.71 -5.52
C ALA A 16 -8.63 12.15 -4.59
N VAL A 17 -8.99 12.73 -3.44
CA VAL A 17 -8.03 13.02 -2.38
C VAL A 17 -7.61 11.67 -1.81
N SER A 18 -6.39 11.24 -2.12
CA SER A 18 -5.77 10.10 -1.45
C SER A 18 -5.59 10.47 0.02
N ALA A 19 -6.16 9.66 0.93
CA ALA A 19 -5.96 9.88 2.36
C ALA A 19 -4.45 9.79 2.65
N ALA A 20 -3.86 10.89 3.12
CA ALA A 20 -2.45 10.94 3.49
C ALA A 20 -2.22 10.19 4.81
N GLU A 21 -1.06 9.50 4.92
CA GLU A 21 -0.63 8.91 6.18
C GLU A 21 -0.37 10.01 7.23
N ALA A 22 -0.74 9.72 8.47
CA ALA A 22 -0.50 10.61 9.59
C ALA A 22 0.92 10.41 10.16
N ASP A 23 1.50 11.50 10.70
CA ASP A 23 2.73 11.40 11.49
C ASP A 23 2.44 10.88 12.89
N CYS A 24 2.68 9.60 13.12
CA CYS A 24 2.41 8.94 14.39
C CYS A 24 3.36 9.36 15.52
N THR A 25 4.44 10.08 15.23
CA THR A 25 5.34 10.63 16.26
C THR A 25 4.69 11.78 17.03
N GLN A 26 3.64 12.38 16.49
CA GLN A 26 2.87 13.47 17.12
C GLN A 26 1.72 12.96 18.00
N ALA A 27 1.54 11.64 18.12
CA ALA A 27 0.49 11.07 18.97
C ALA A 27 0.71 11.38 20.46
N PRO A 28 -0.38 11.71 21.19
CA PRO A 28 -0.26 12.17 22.59
C PRO A 28 0.17 11.07 23.57
N ASN A 29 0.02 9.80 23.21
CA ASN A 29 0.40 8.65 24.03
C ASN A 29 0.64 7.42 23.16
N GLN A 30 1.15 6.34 23.76
CA GLN A 30 1.49 5.09 23.06
C GLN A 30 0.27 4.42 22.41
N THR A 31 -0.88 4.46 23.07
CA THR A 31 -2.11 3.85 22.51
C THR A 31 -2.52 4.55 21.22
N GLU A 32 -2.54 5.88 21.20
CA GLU A 32 -2.86 6.66 20.01
C GLU A 32 -1.79 6.49 18.91
N ALA A 33 -0.52 6.36 19.27
CA ALA A 33 0.55 6.06 18.33
C ALA A 33 0.34 4.69 17.65
N ASN A 34 -0.06 3.68 18.42
CA ASN A 34 -0.35 2.34 17.90
C ASN A 34 -1.56 2.35 16.95
N ILE A 35 -2.63 3.06 17.31
CA ILE A 35 -3.82 3.24 16.46
C ILE A 35 -3.45 3.94 15.16
N CYS A 36 -2.65 5.00 15.24
CA CYS A 36 -2.15 5.73 14.08
C CYS A 36 -1.36 4.81 13.13
N ALA A 37 -0.43 4.02 13.65
CA ALA A 37 0.36 3.10 12.82
C ALA A 37 -0.50 2.01 12.16
N ALA A 38 -1.49 1.49 12.88
CA ALA A 38 -2.44 0.53 12.32
C ALA A 38 -3.29 1.16 11.21
N HIS A 39 -3.73 2.41 11.38
CA HIS A 39 -4.46 3.15 10.35
C HIS A 39 -3.61 3.40 9.09
N ASN A 40 -2.37 3.85 9.25
CA ASN A 40 -1.45 4.06 8.14
C ASN A 40 -1.19 2.76 7.38
N PHE A 41 -1.02 1.64 8.08
CA PHE A 41 -0.85 0.35 7.45
C PHE A 41 -2.11 -0.07 6.66
N ALA A 42 -3.31 0.15 7.22
CA ALA A 42 -4.57 -0.15 6.51
C ALA A 42 -4.71 0.68 5.22
N LEU A 43 -4.32 1.96 5.23
CA LEU A 43 -4.31 2.81 4.03
C LEU A 43 -3.33 2.28 2.96
N ALA A 44 -2.13 1.91 3.37
CA ALA A 44 -1.13 1.34 2.47
C ALA A 44 -1.58 -0.01 1.89
N ASP A 45 -2.15 -0.88 2.70
CA ASP A 45 -2.65 -2.19 2.28
C ASP A 45 -3.82 -2.06 1.29
N ALA A 46 -4.73 -1.12 1.51
CA ALA A 46 -5.82 -0.83 0.58
C ALA A 46 -5.28 -0.35 -0.78
N GLU A 47 -4.26 0.51 -0.80
CA GLU A 47 -3.62 0.94 -2.05
C GLU A 47 -2.89 -0.20 -2.74
N LEU A 48 -2.16 -1.05 -1.98
CA LEU A 48 -1.51 -2.24 -2.51
C LEU A 48 -2.51 -3.15 -3.23
N ASN A 49 -3.68 -3.39 -2.63
CA ASN A 49 -4.72 -4.21 -3.20
C ASN A 49 -5.28 -3.62 -4.51
N ARG A 50 -5.40 -2.28 -4.60
CA ARG A 50 -5.78 -1.60 -5.85
C ARG A 50 -4.74 -1.81 -6.94
N ARG A 51 -3.44 -1.66 -6.65
CA ARG A 51 -2.36 -1.88 -7.61
C ARG A 51 -2.27 -3.34 -8.04
N TYR A 52 -2.43 -4.26 -7.10
CA TYR A 52 -2.49 -5.70 -7.40
C TYR A 52 -3.61 -6.02 -8.39
N ALA A 53 -4.83 -5.52 -8.15
CA ALA A 53 -5.96 -5.72 -9.04
C ALA A 53 -5.71 -5.13 -10.43
N ALA A 54 -5.20 -3.90 -10.51
CA ALA A 54 -4.88 -3.23 -11.77
C ALA A 54 -3.83 -4.00 -12.59
N LEU A 55 -2.79 -4.53 -11.95
CA LEU A 55 -1.79 -5.35 -12.62
C LEU A 55 -2.39 -6.68 -13.08
N ARG A 56 -3.14 -7.37 -12.21
CA ARG A 56 -3.80 -8.65 -12.53
C ARG A 56 -4.65 -8.54 -13.79
N ASP A 57 -5.38 -7.44 -13.95
CA ASP A 57 -6.28 -7.24 -15.08
C ASP A 57 -5.54 -7.07 -16.42
N LYS A 58 -4.26 -6.70 -16.38
CA LYS A 58 -3.39 -6.56 -17.56
C LYS A 58 -2.66 -7.85 -17.94
N LEU A 59 -2.61 -8.84 -17.05
CA LEU A 59 -1.83 -10.06 -17.23
C LEU A 59 -2.64 -11.17 -17.89
N ASP A 60 -1.96 -12.02 -18.66
CA ASP A 60 -2.47 -13.29 -19.16
C ASP A 60 -2.59 -14.33 -18.01
N SER A 61 -3.02 -15.55 -18.33
CA SER A 61 -3.21 -16.62 -17.35
C SER A 61 -1.91 -16.97 -16.59
N ASN A 62 -0.79 -17.07 -17.29
CA ASN A 62 0.50 -17.37 -16.67
C ASN A 62 0.98 -16.22 -15.78
N GLY A 63 0.87 -15.00 -16.25
CA GLY A 63 1.22 -13.80 -15.47
C GLY A 63 0.39 -13.68 -14.19
N ARG A 64 -0.92 -13.98 -14.26
CA ARG A 64 -1.80 -14.01 -13.07
C ARG A 64 -1.38 -15.06 -12.06
N HIS A 65 -1.03 -16.26 -12.54
CA HIS A 65 -0.52 -17.34 -11.67
C HIS A 65 0.75 -16.91 -10.94
N ASN A 66 1.70 -16.33 -11.67
CA ASN A 66 2.96 -15.83 -11.12
C ASN A 66 2.73 -14.67 -10.14
N LEU A 67 1.82 -13.74 -10.44
CA LEU A 67 1.47 -12.63 -9.54
C LEU A 67 0.91 -13.13 -8.21
N VAL A 68 0.01 -14.12 -8.23
CA VAL A 68 -0.55 -14.73 -7.01
C VAL A 68 0.56 -15.34 -6.14
N ALA A 69 1.45 -16.14 -6.76
CA ALA A 69 2.54 -16.80 -6.04
C ALA A 69 3.53 -15.77 -5.45
N ALA A 70 3.93 -14.78 -6.25
CA ALA A 70 4.83 -13.71 -5.83
C ALA A 70 4.24 -12.86 -4.70
N GLN A 71 2.95 -12.52 -4.78
CA GLN A 71 2.31 -11.70 -3.75
C GLN A 71 2.16 -12.45 -2.43
N ARG A 72 1.85 -13.74 -2.46
CA ARG A 72 1.80 -14.58 -1.24
C ARG A 72 3.16 -14.67 -0.56
N ALA A 73 4.21 -14.93 -1.34
CA ALA A 73 5.58 -14.99 -0.81
C ALA A 73 6.01 -13.62 -0.24
N TRP A 74 5.66 -12.54 -0.92
CA TRP A 74 5.98 -11.19 -0.46
C TRP A 74 5.28 -10.83 0.85
N ILE A 75 3.99 -11.19 1.04
CA ILE A 75 3.29 -10.94 2.31
C ILE A 75 3.98 -11.67 3.45
N ALA A 76 4.36 -12.93 3.26
CA ALA A 76 5.10 -13.69 4.27
C ALA A 76 6.46 -13.04 4.57
N PHE A 77 7.20 -12.65 3.53
CA PHE A 77 8.45 -11.92 3.68
C PHE A 77 8.28 -10.62 4.48
N ARG A 78 7.30 -9.78 4.11
CA ARG A 78 7.01 -8.52 4.81
C ARG A 78 6.84 -8.73 6.31
N ASP A 79 6.02 -9.69 6.67
CA ASP A 79 5.67 -9.92 8.08
C ASP A 79 6.88 -10.45 8.87
N LEU A 80 7.63 -11.40 8.31
CA LEU A 80 8.85 -11.93 8.92
C LEU A 80 9.97 -10.89 8.98
N GLU A 81 10.16 -10.10 7.92
CA GLU A 81 11.16 -9.04 7.87
C GLU A 81 10.87 -7.95 8.91
N CYS A 82 9.60 -7.60 9.12
CA CYS A 82 9.25 -6.63 10.15
C CYS A 82 9.44 -7.20 11.56
N ASN A 83 9.20 -8.48 11.79
CA ASN A 83 9.55 -9.12 13.06
C ASN A 83 11.06 -9.06 13.30
N LEU A 84 11.87 -9.37 12.28
CA LEU A 84 13.32 -9.30 12.36
C LEU A 84 13.82 -7.88 12.67
N ARG A 85 13.32 -6.87 11.94
CA ARG A 85 13.78 -5.47 12.09
C ARG A 85 13.40 -4.87 13.43
N THR A 86 12.23 -5.24 13.97
CA THR A 86 11.71 -4.67 15.22
C THR A 86 12.05 -5.49 16.46
N GLY A 87 12.59 -6.69 16.28
CA GLY A 87 12.81 -7.64 17.37
C GLY A 87 11.52 -8.23 17.92
N TYR A 88 10.41 -8.18 17.17
CA TYR A 88 9.13 -8.71 17.60
C TYR A 88 9.16 -10.25 17.72
N ASP A 89 8.85 -10.76 18.91
CA ASP A 89 8.69 -12.19 19.12
C ASP A 89 7.24 -12.62 18.88
N ALA A 90 7.03 -13.31 17.74
CA ALA A 90 5.71 -13.82 17.40
C ALA A 90 5.31 -15.07 18.19
N THR A 91 6.25 -15.70 18.92
CA THR A 91 5.98 -16.89 19.75
C THR A 91 5.48 -16.52 21.15
N THR A 92 5.86 -15.32 21.61
CA THR A 92 5.44 -14.76 22.90
C THR A 92 4.97 -13.31 22.73
N PRO A 93 3.83 -13.06 22.03
CA PRO A 93 3.39 -11.72 21.66
C PRO A 93 3.24 -10.76 22.86
N GLU A 94 2.86 -11.28 24.02
CA GLU A 94 2.68 -10.54 25.27
C GLU A 94 3.99 -9.99 25.87
N ALA A 95 5.13 -10.53 25.45
CA ALA A 95 6.44 -10.09 25.92
C ALA A 95 7.00 -8.88 25.16
N ASN A 96 6.37 -8.46 24.06
CA ASN A 96 6.92 -7.45 23.15
C ASN A 96 6.81 -5.99 23.63
N GLY A 97 6.13 -5.74 24.75
CA GLY A 97 5.91 -4.38 25.25
C GLY A 97 4.90 -3.56 24.42
N THR A 98 4.50 -2.43 24.98
CA THR A 98 3.40 -1.59 24.43
C THR A 98 3.76 -0.84 23.17
N ILE A 99 5.04 -0.67 22.85
CA ILE A 99 5.52 0.02 21.63
C ILE A 99 5.52 -0.89 20.39
N ALA A 100 5.48 -2.20 20.57
CA ALA A 100 5.62 -3.15 19.47
C ALA A 100 4.62 -2.93 18.32
N PRO A 101 3.32 -2.66 18.56
CA PRO A 101 2.38 -2.41 17.47
C PRO A 101 2.75 -1.19 16.62
N LEU A 102 3.28 -0.12 17.23
CA LEU A 102 3.78 1.05 16.49
C LEU A 102 4.94 0.68 15.58
N LEU A 103 5.95 -0.02 16.11
CA LEU A 103 7.16 -0.37 15.35
C LEU A 103 6.84 -1.33 14.20
N VAL A 104 6.09 -2.39 14.48
CA VAL A 104 5.70 -3.39 13.47
C VAL A 104 4.79 -2.76 12.40
N GLY A 105 3.79 -1.98 12.81
CA GLY A 105 2.87 -1.30 11.89
C GLY A 105 3.60 -0.32 10.97
N THR A 106 4.51 0.47 11.51
CA THR A 106 5.34 1.40 10.72
C THR A 106 6.23 0.67 9.72
N CYS A 107 6.90 -0.41 10.15
CA CYS A 107 7.70 -1.24 9.26
C CYS A 107 6.85 -1.85 8.11
N LYS A 108 5.70 -2.42 8.43
CA LYS A 108 4.79 -2.99 7.42
C LYS A 108 4.30 -1.94 6.43
N THR A 109 3.98 -0.74 6.90
CA THR A 109 3.60 0.39 6.04
C THR A 109 4.71 0.71 5.05
N GLN A 110 5.95 0.84 5.52
CA GLN A 110 7.10 1.15 4.68
C GLN A 110 7.33 0.10 3.58
N LEU A 111 7.36 -1.18 3.94
CA LEU A 111 7.54 -2.26 2.96
C LEU A 111 6.36 -2.33 1.97
N THR A 112 5.14 -2.09 2.45
CA THR A 112 3.95 -2.07 1.61
C THR A 112 4.02 -0.92 0.59
N ARG A 113 4.49 0.27 0.98
CA ARG A 113 4.73 1.40 0.06
C ARG A 113 5.74 1.06 -1.03
N GLN A 114 6.81 0.38 -0.67
CA GLN A 114 7.78 -0.08 -1.65
C GLN A 114 7.17 -1.08 -2.64
N ARG A 115 6.38 -2.05 -2.15
CA ARG A 115 5.69 -3.01 -3.01
C ARG A 115 4.70 -2.35 -3.96
N ILE A 116 4.00 -1.30 -3.53
CA ILE A 116 3.12 -0.50 -4.39
C ILE A 116 3.90 0.08 -5.57
N GLN A 117 5.09 0.61 -5.33
CA GLN A 117 5.96 1.14 -6.40
C GLN A 117 6.36 0.04 -7.38
N ASP A 118 6.76 -1.13 -6.87
CA ASP A 118 7.15 -2.29 -7.70
C ASP A 118 5.99 -2.76 -8.59
N LEU A 119 4.78 -2.91 -8.03
CA LEU A 119 3.60 -3.30 -8.81
C LEU A 119 3.20 -2.22 -9.82
N THR A 120 3.32 -0.95 -9.44
CA THR A 120 3.00 0.18 -10.33
C THR A 120 3.94 0.22 -11.54
N ALA A 121 5.24 -0.02 -11.33
CA ALA A 121 6.20 -0.14 -12.43
C ALA A 121 5.82 -1.27 -13.41
N GLN A 122 5.35 -2.40 -12.90
CA GLN A 122 4.92 -3.53 -13.73
C GLN A 122 3.58 -3.29 -14.45
N ILE A 123 2.74 -2.38 -13.99
CA ILE A 123 1.49 -2.01 -14.69
C ILE A 123 1.81 -1.35 -16.05
N THR A 124 2.86 -0.58 -16.15
CA THR A 124 3.30 0.04 -17.41
C THR A 124 4.04 -0.93 -18.30
N CYS A 125 4.58 -2.00 -17.75
CA CYS A 125 5.36 -3.03 -18.43
C CYS A 125 4.90 -4.45 -18.07
N PRO A 126 3.67 -4.85 -18.39
CA PRO A 126 3.14 -6.14 -17.96
C PRO A 126 3.77 -7.30 -18.73
N GLY A 127 3.80 -8.48 -18.10
CA GLY A 127 4.06 -9.74 -18.81
C GLY A 127 5.51 -10.09 -19.06
N GLY A 128 6.46 -9.50 -18.35
CA GLY A 128 7.87 -9.91 -18.42
C GLY A 128 8.55 -9.50 -19.72
N ASP A 129 8.13 -8.40 -20.34
CA ASP A 129 8.87 -7.77 -21.44
C ASP A 129 10.24 -7.32 -20.91
N LEU A 130 11.28 -8.04 -21.27
CA LEU A 130 12.67 -7.78 -20.86
C LEU A 130 13.18 -6.41 -21.37
N ALA A 131 12.51 -5.79 -22.33
CA ALA A 131 12.79 -4.44 -22.80
C ALA A 131 12.23 -3.36 -21.87
N CYS A 132 11.29 -3.72 -21.00
CA CYS A 132 10.74 -2.88 -19.99
C CYS A 132 11.63 -2.92 -18.72
N THR A 133 12.61 -2.07 -18.65
CA THR A 133 13.33 -1.82 -17.40
C THR A 133 12.47 -0.94 -16.49
N PRO A 134 12.32 -1.31 -15.19
CA PRO A 134 11.62 -0.47 -14.23
C PRO A 134 12.31 0.87 -14.00
#